data_a6dff6403b15cab502453d1e4335f1a8
#
_entry.id   a6dff6403b15cab502453d1e4335f1a8
#
_cell.length_a   1.000
_cell.length_b   1.000
_cell.length_c   1.000
_cell.angle_alpha   90.00
_cell.angle_beta   90.00
_cell.angle_gamma   90.00
#
_symmetry.space_group_name_H-M   'P 1'
#
loop_
_entity.id
_entity.type
_entity.pdbx_description
1 polymer ?
#
loop_
_entity_poly.entity_id
_entity_poly.type
_entity_poly.pdbx_seq_one_letter_code
_entity_poly.pdbx_strand_id
1 'polypeptide(L)'
;IIYSDTLEGELTRVQALIVRKLYEQFDCDYIVIDANGVGSGVYDALVEEIKDTETGVVYPPLSCCNNPDMASRCKDKSAPKVIWAIKAGAKFNSDCALALREGFKSGRIKLLINEFDAETCLNDIKGYSNLSPIERTKIIKQYINTTLLVNELVKLNIEENNKLIKVKEMSGMRKDRFSSLSYNYYVARQIEDSIRQKGNTIYSAKDFFVFRAPDMYKYR
;
A
#
# COMPACT_ATOMS: atom_id res chain seq x y z
N ILE A 1 0.86 -1.79 9.24
CA ILE A 1 1.13 -0.73 8.23
C ILE A 1 2.32 0.05 8.72
N ILE A 2 3.34 0.21 7.90
CA ILE A 2 4.59 0.88 8.29
C ILE A 2 4.80 2.20 7.53
N TYR A 3 4.08 2.41 6.44
CA TYR A 3 4.17 3.59 5.59
C TYR A 3 2.82 3.91 4.96
N SER A 4 2.46 5.17 4.91
CA SER A 4 1.30 5.69 4.21
C SER A 4 1.60 7.09 3.70
N ASP A 5 1.25 7.38 2.46
CA ASP A 5 1.37 8.71 1.88
C ASP A 5 0.17 9.05 1.01
N THR A 6 0.01 10.33 0.70
CA THR A 6 -1.03 10.86 -0.18
C THR A 6 -0.37 11.71 -1.24
N LEU A 7 -0.66 11.41 -2.50
CA LEU A 7 -0.20 12.17 -3.66
C LEU A 7 -1.39 12.92 -4.26
N GLU A 8 -1.29 14.22 -4.38
CA GLU A 8 -2.35 15.06 -4.94
C GLU A 8 -1.81 15.86 -6.13
N GLY A 9 -2.55 15.81 -7.24
CA GLY A 9 -2.22 16.61 -8.44
C GLY A 9 -1.03 16.12 -9.25
N GLU A 10 -0.37 15.04 -8.86
CA GLU A 10 0.79 14.52 -9.57
C GLU A 10 0.41 13.78 -10.86
N LEU A 11 1.26 13.90 -11.87
CA LEU A 11 1.11 13.13 -13.10
C LEU A 11 1.25 11.64 -12.83
N THR A 12 0.54 10.79 -13.56
CA THR A 12 0.55 9.32 -13.39
C THR A 12 1.96 8.72 -13.48
N ARG A 13 2.84 9.30 -14.30
CA ARG A 13 4.25 8.85 -14.39
C ARG A 13 5.05 9.19 -13.14
N VAL A 14 4.79 10.33 -12.50
CA VAL A 14 5.41 10.70 -11.22
C VAL A 14 4.92 9.78 -10.12
N GLN A 15 3.61 9.51 -10.09
CA GLN A 15 3.03 8.55 -9.14
C GLN A 15 3.65 7.15 -9.32
N ALA A 16 3.81 6.68 -10.56
CA ALA A 16 4.45 5.40 -10.85
C ALA A 16 5.92 5.37 -10.40
N LEU A 17 6.68 6.45 -10.59
CA LEU A 17 8.05 6.54 -10.08
C LEU A 17 8.10 6.44 -8.56
N ILE A 18 7.20 7.12 -7.85
CA ILE A 18 7.12 7.05 -6.38
C ILE A 18 6.79 5.60 -5.94
N VAL A 19 5.83 4.95 -6.60
CA VAL A 19 5.50 3.54 -6.34
C VAL A 19 6.71 2.64 -6.56
N ARG A 20 7.50 2.86 -7.62
CA ARG A 20 8.74 2.11 -7.88
C ARG A 20 9.79 2.32 -6.79
N LYS A 21 9.99 3.57 -6.37
CA LYS A 21 10.93 3.89 -5.27
C LYS A 21 10.52 3.18 -3.97
N LEU A 22 9.23 3.19 -3.64
CA LEU A 22 8.70 2.50 -2.45
C LEU A 22 8.82 0.97 -2.57
N TYR A 23 8.54 0.41 -3.75
CA TYR A 23 8.67 -1.02 -4.01
C TYR A 23 10.10 -1.51 -3.72
N GLU A 24 11.12 -0.80 -4.20
CA GLU A 24 12.53 -1.13 -3.94
C GLU A 24 12.93 -0.83 -2.48
N GLN A 25 12.50 0.32 -1.96
CA GLN A 25 12.87 0.76 -0.61
C GLN A 25 12.41 -0.21 0.49
N PHE A 26 11.21 -0.77 0.32
CA PHE A 26 10.61 -1.67 1.30
C PHE A 26 10.77 -3.15 0.94
N ASP A 27 11.50 -3.47 -0.13
CA ASP A 27 11.70 -4.84 -0.63
C ASP A 27 10.36 -5.59 -0.74
N CYS A 28 9.41 -4.96 -1.45
CA CYS A 28 8.04 -5.45 -1.52
C CYS A 28 7.95 -6.65 -2.48
N ASP A 29 7.15 -7.66 -2.14
CA ASP A 29 6.85 -8.79 -3.02
C ASP A 29 5.85 -8.42 -4.12
N TYR A 30 4.88 -7.56 -3.80
CA TYR A 30 3.78 -7.21 -4.69
C TYR A 30 3.41 -5.72 -4.60
N ILE A 31 2.82 -5.23 -5.70
CA ILE A 31 2.18 -3.93 -5.80
C ILE A 31 0.69 -4.19 -6.05
N VAL A 32 -0.19 -3.63 -5.22
CA VAL A 32 -1.64 -3.69 -5.44
C VAL A 32 -2.12 -2.34 -5.93
N ILE A 33 -2.77 -2.32 -7.10
CA ILE A 33 -3.23 -1.08 -7.71
C ILE A 33 -4.71 -1.15 -8.08
N ASP A 34 -5.48 -0.12 -7.78
CA ASP A 34 -6.81 0.07 -8.35
C ASP A 34 -6.66 0.52 -9.80
N ALA A 35 -6.90 -0.39 -10.73
CA ALA A 35 -6.75 -0.15 -12.16
C ALA A 35 -7.96 0.55 -12.81
N ASN A 36 -8.84 1.16 -12.01
CA ASN A 36 -9.90 2.01 -12.49
C ASN A 36 -9.42 3.48 -12.60
N GLY A 37 -9.91 4.20 -13.59
CA GLY A 37 -9.62 5.63 -13.75
C GLY A 37 -8.12 5.94 -13.78
N VAL A 38 -7.68 6.83 -12.89
CA VAL A 38 -6.27 7.30 -12.81
C VAL A 38 -5.28 6.16 -12.58
N GLY A 39 -5.66 5.14 -11.79
CA GLY A 39 -4.80 4.00 -11.52
C GLY A 39 -4.45 3.18 -12.76
N SER A 40 -5.30 3.18 -13.80
CA SER A 40 -4.94 2.58 -15.10
C SER A 40 -3.74 3.28 -15.73
N GLY A 41 -3.68 4.63 -15.67
CA GLY A 41 -2.54 5.39 -16.19
C GLY A 41 -1.25 5.19 -15.38
N VAL A 42 -1.37 5.00 -14.06
CA VAL A 42 -0.21 4.63 -13.21
C VAL A 42 0.28 3.24 -13.59
N TYR A 43 -0.64 2.29 -13.79
CA TYR A 43 -0.28 0.95 -14.25
C TYR A 43 0.45 0.98 -15.61
N ASP A 44 -0.08 1.75 -16.57
CA ASP A 44 0.51 1.87 -17.91
C ASP A 44 1.94 2.45 -17.85
N ALA A 45 2.22 3.33 -16.88
CA ALA A 45 3.58 3.80 -16.63
C ALA A 45 4.48 2.74 -15.97
N LEU A 46 3.93 1.90 -15.06
CA LEU A 46 4.70 0.84 -14.36
C LEU A 46 5.14 -0.30 -15.29
N VAL A 47 4.42 -0.55 -16.40
CA VAL A 47 4.78 -1.59 -17.37
C VAL A 47 5.80 -1.12 -18.41
N GLU A 48 6.25 0.12 -18.30
CA GLU A 48 7.33 0.71 -19.08
C GLU A 48 8.57 0.97 -18.21
N GLU A 49 9.70 1.24 -18.86
CA GLU A 49 10.88 1.73 -18.17
C GLU A 49 10.64 3.14 -17.61
N ILE A 50 11.00 3.35 -16.35
CA ILE A 50 10.89 4.66 -15.69
C ILE A 50 12.27 5.15 -15.31
N LYS A 51 12.68 6.29 -15.87
CA LYS A 51 13.91 6.98 -15.47
C LYS A 51 13.61 8.05 -14.42
N ASP A 52 14.28 7.95 -13.29
CA ASP A 52 14.31 9.02 -12.30
C ASP A 52 15.28 10.11 -12.77
N THR A 53 14.75 11.27 -13.06
CA THR A 53 15.56 12.41 -13.57
C THR A 53 16.42 13.06 -12.48
N GLU A 54 16.08 12.88 -11.21
CA GLU A 54 16.84 13.45 -10.08
C GLU A 54 18.08 12.62 -9.76
N THR A 55 17.92 11.29 -9.75
CA THR A 55 19.00 10.36 -9.35
C THR A 55 19.69 9.69 -10.54
N GLY A 56 19.09 9.75 -11.73
CA GLY A 56 19.54 9.04 -12.92
C GLY A 56 19.25 7.53 -12.91
N VAL A 57 18.64 7.00 -11.86
CA VAL A 57 18.29 5.58 -11.75
C VAL A 57 17.23 5.22 -12.78
N VAL A 58 17.40 4.07 -13.41
CA VAL A 58 16.45 3.51 -14.37
C VAL A 58 15.79 2.28 -13.75
N TYR A 59 14.47 2.34 -13.65
CA TYR A 59 13.64 1.23 -13.14
C TYR A 59 13.09 0.41 -14.30
N PRO A 60 13.37 -0.89 -14.38
CA PRO A 60 12.84 -1.74 -15.44
C PRO A 60 11.33 -1.92 -15.32
N PRO A 61 10.63 -2.33 -16.41
CA PRO A 61 9.19 -2.55 -16.38
C PRO A 61 8.80 -3.65 -15.40
N LEU A 62 7.58 -3.54 -14.87
CA LEU A 62 6.91 -4.59 -14.09
C LEU A 62 5.66 -5.06 -14.82
N SER A 63 5.18 -6.27 -14.52
CA SER A 63 4.02 -6.84 -15.19
C SER A 63 2.93 -7.26 -14.20
N CYS A 64 1.71 -7.43 -14.69
CA CYS A 64 0.57 -7.90 -13.93
C CYS A 64 0.64 -9.42 -13.69
N CYS A 65 0.30 -9.85 -12.47
CA CYS A 65 0.28 -11.26 -12.10
C CYS A 65 -1.11 -11.90 -12.11
N ASN A 66 -2.19 -11.11 -11.99
CA ASN A 66 -3.54 -11.63 -11.78
C ASN A 66 -4.51 -11.40 -12.95
N ASN A 67 -4.12 -10.63 -13.97
CA ASN A 67 -5.00 -10.30 -15.09
C ASN A 67 -4.23 -10.38 -16.42
N PRO A 68 -4.54 -11.35 -17.31
CA PRO A 68 -3.86 -11.52 -18.58
C PRO A 68 -3.94 -10.31 -19.52
N ASP A 69 -5.10 -9.62 -19.57
CA ASP A 69 -5.29 -8.44 -20.42
C ASP A 69 -4.40 -7.30 -19.97
N MET A 70 -4.29 -7.10 -18.66
CA MET A 70 -3.37 -6.11 -18.10
C MET A 70 -1.91 -6.52 -18.35
N ALA A 71 -1.57 -7.79 -18.15
CA ALA A 71 -0.22 -8.31 -18.42
C ALA A 71 0.20 -8.14 -19.88
N SER A 72 -0.74 -8.24 -20.83
CA SER A 72 -0.46 -8.06 -22.25
C SER A 72 0.04 -6.67 -22.64
N ARG A 73 -0.25 -5.64 -21.81
CA ARG A 73 0.24 -4.28 -22.03
C ARG A 73 1.74 -4.12 -21.80
N CYS A 74 2.35 -5.01 -20.99
CA CYS A 74 3.80 -5.03 -20.81
C CYS A 74 4.46 -5.65 -22.04
N LYS A 75 5.30 -4.88 -22.73
CA LYS A 75 6.03 -5.31 -23.93
C LYS A 75 7.17 -6.28 -23.58
N ASP A 76 7.80 -6.06 -22.43
CA ASP A 76 8.84 -6.96 -21.92
C ASP A 76 8.23 -8.20 -21.29
N LYS A 77 8.39 -9.35 -21.97
CA LYS A 77 7.87 -10.64 -21.51
C LYS A 77 8.66 -11.22 -20.35
N SER A 78 9.86 -10.71 -20.09
CA SER A 78 10.70 -11.10 -18.95
C SER A 78 10.41 -10.30 -17.69
N ALA A 79 9.61 -9.22 -17.79
CA ALA A 79 9.27 -8.34 -16.66
C ALA A 79 8.66 -9.12 -15.48
N PRO A 80 9.11 -8.86 -14.25
CA PRO A 80 8.58 -9.50 -13.05
C PRO A 80 7.06 -9.29 -12.92
N LYS A 81 6.32 -10.39 -12.69
CA LYS A 81 4.86 -10.38 -12.52
C LYS A 81 4.51 -10.12 -11.06
N VAL A 82 4.56 -8.88 -10.64
CA VAL A 82 4.37 -8.46 -9.24
C VAL A 82 3.19 -7.51 -9.01
N ILE A 83 2.53 -7.04 -10.08
CA ILE A 83 1.42 -6.10 -9.96
C ILE A 83 0.09 -6.86 -9.91
N TRP A 84 -0.68 -6.64 -8.83
CA TRP A 84 -2.08 -7.01 -8.71
C TRP A 84 -2.95 -5.84 -9.19
N ALA A 85 -3.48 -5.95 -10.39
CA ALA A 85 -4.37 -4.96 -10.97
C ALA A 85 -5.82 -5.29 -10.57
N ILE A 86 -6.45 -4.43 -9.80
CA ILE A 86 -7.82 -4.58 -9.32
C ILE A 86 -8.75 -3.74 -10.19
N LYS A 87 -9.81 -4.36 -10.70
CA LYS A 87 -10.96 -3.67 -11.28
C LYS A 87 -12.12 -3.85 -10.32
N ALA A 88 -12.25 -2.91 -9.38
CA ALA A 88 -13.18 -3.04 -8.27
C ALA A 88 -14.64 -2.91 -8.73
N GLY A 89 -15.44 -3.93 -8.47
CA GLY A 89 -16.90 -3.93 -8.58
C GLY A 89 -17.56 -3.99 -7.20
N ALA A 90 -18.89 -3.90 -7.14
CA ALA A 90 -19.64 -3.84 -5.89
C ALA A 90 -19.38 -5.05 -4.96
N LYS A 91 -19.38 -6.26 -5.52
CA LYS A 91 -19.10 -7.48 -4.75
C LYS A 91 -17.68 -7.48 -4.20
N PHE A 92 -16.69 -7.16 -5.02
CA PHE A 92 -15.30 -7.10 -4.60
C PHE A 92 -15.09 -6.08 -3.47
N ASN A 93 -15.66 -4.88 -3.60
CA ASN A 93 -15.60 -3.85 -2.56
C ASN A 93 -16.23 -4.29 -1.25
N SER A 94 -17.35 -5.02 -1.32
CA SER A 94 -18.01 -5.63 -0.15
C SER A 94 -17.10 -6.66 0.52
N ASP A 95 -16.50 -7.56 -0.25
CA ASP A 95 -15.62 -8.62 0.24
C ASP A 95 -14.35 -7.99 0.89
N CYS A 96 -13.77 -6.95 0.30
CA CYS A 96 -12.65 -6.21 0.86
C CYS A 96 -13.01 -5.53 2.18
N ALA A 97 -14.18 -4.89 2.27
CA ALA A 97 -14.62 -4.23 3.50
C ALA A 97 -14.84 -5.23 4.64
N LEU A 98 -15.46 -6.38 4.34
CA LEU A 98 -15.64 -7.47 5.31
C LEU A 98 -14.30 -8.04 5.77
N ALA A 99 -13.40 -8.31 4.84
CA ALA A 99 -12.07 -8.83 5.15
C ALA A 99 -11.29 -7.85 6.04
N LEU A 100 -11.31 -6.55 5.70
CA LEU A 100 -10.64 -5.53 6.48
C LEU A 100 -11.17 -5.46 7.92
N ARG A 101 -12.50 -5.45 8.08
CA ARG A 101 -13.15 -5.47 9.40
C ARG A 101 -12.71 -6.68 10.23
N GLU A 102 -12.66 -7.85 9.60
CA GLU A 102 -12.21 -9.08 10.26
C GLU A 102 -10.73 -9.01 10.63
N GLY A 103 -9.91 -8.43 9.76
CA GLY A 103 -8.48 -8.21 10.02
C GLY A 103 -8.22 -7.34 11.25
N PHE A 104 -8.99 -6.27 11.43
CA PHE A 104 -8.91 -5.45 12.64
C PHE A 104 -9.40 -6.20 13.88
N LYS A 105 -10.56 -6.86 13.80
CA LYS A 105 -11.13 -7.62 14.93
C LYS A 105 -10.21 -8.73 15.42
N SER A 106 -9.55 -9.42 14.51
CA SER A 106 -8.62 -10.51 14.83
C SER A 106 -7.21 -10.03 15.21
N GLY A 107 -6.94 -8.72 15.23
CA GLY A 107 -5.63 -8.15 15.53
C GLY A 107 -4.56 -8.42 14.47
N ARG A 108 -4.94 -8.88 13.29
CA ARG A 108 -4.01 -9.12 12.17
C ARG A 108 -3.49 -7.83 11.54
N ILE A 109 -4.27 -6.76 11.61
CA ILE A 109 -3.87 -5.44 11.12
C ILE A 109 -3.39 -4.61 12.30
N LYS A 110 -2.14 -4.17 12.22
CA LYS A 110 -1.53 -3.25 13.18
C LYS A 110 -1.24 -1.94 12.47
N LEU A 111 -1.60 -0.85 13.13
CA LEU A 111 -1.31 0.52 12.69
C LEU A 111 -0.13 1.06 13.52
N LEU A 112 0.49 2.11 13.03
CA LEU A 112 1.37 2.92 13.86
C LEU A 112 0.55 3.62 14.94
N ILE A 113 1.21 4.07 15.99
CA ILE A 113 0.59 4.95 17.01
C ILE A 113 0.23 6.29 16.41
N ASN A 114 -0.60 7.09 17.08
CA ASN A 114 -0.93 8.45 16.65
C ASN A 114 0.29 9.37 16.75
N GLU A 115 0.23 10.54 16.12
CA GLU A 115 1.33 11.51 16.07
C GLU A 115 1.72 12.07 17.44
N PHE A 116 0.80 12.21 18.37
CA PHE A 116 1.09 12.76 19.70
C PHE A 116 1.89 11.78 20.55
N ASP A 117 1.47 10.51 20.57
CA ASP A 117 2.21 9.44 21.24
C ASP A 117 3.56 9.21 20.56
N ALA A 118 3.60 9.30 19.22
CA ALA A 118 4.83 9.16 18.45
C ALA A 118 5.83 10.27 18.78
N GLU A 119 5.39 11.52 18.86
CA GLU A 119 6.26 12.64 19.18
C GLU A 119 6.87 12.47 20.57
N THR A 120 6.08 12.01 21.53
CA THR A 120 6.55 11.69 22.88
C THR A 120 7.65 10.62 22.83
N CYS A 121 7.38 9.47 22.18
CA CYS A 121 8.34 8.39 22.06
C CYS A 121 9.60 8.78 21.28
N LEU A 122 9.46 9.60 20.22
CA LEU A 122 10.58 10.04 19.38
C LEU A 122 11.51 10.99 20.14
N ASN A 123 10.98 11.83 21.01
CA ASN A 123 11.78 12.74 21.84
C ASN A 123 12.71 11.99 22.81
N ASP A 124 12.32 10.77 23.22
CA ASP A 124 13.13 9.90 24.07
C ASP A 124 14.25 9.19 23.29
N ILE A 125 14.21 9.22 21.96
CA ILE A 125 15.23 8.59 21.11
C ILE A 125 16.46 9.50 21.03
N LYS A 126 17.62 8.96 21.44
CA LYS A 126 18.88 9.66 21.36
C LYS A 126 19.19 10.11 19.93
N GLY A 127 19.37 11.41 19.75
CA GLY A 127 19.71 12.00 18.46
C GLY A 127 18.51 12.56 17.68
N TYR A 128 17.26 12.23 18.05
CA TYR A 128 16.10 12.80 17.38
C TYR A 128 16.02 14.33 17.51
N SER A 129 16.36 14.86 18.67
CA SER A 129 16.44 16.32 18.92
C SER A 129 17.49 17.03 18.06
N ASN A 130 18.50 16.31 17.57
CA ASN A 130 19.56 16.86 16.73
C ASN A 130 19.21 16.89 15.24
N LEU A 131 18.11 16.24 14.84
CA LEU A 131 17.61 16.26 13.46
C LEU A 131 17.09 17.64 13.10
N SER A 132 17.27 18.01 11.84
CA SER A 132 16.69 19.24 11.28
C SER A 132 15.14 19.18 11.35
N PRO A 133 14.44 20.32 11.36
CA PRO A 133 12.99 20.35 11.30
C PRO A 133 12.39 19.55 10.12
N ILE A 134 13.08 19.58 8.98
CA ILE A 134 12.65 18.84 7.77
C ILE A 134 12.72 17.33 8.00
N GLU A 135 13.80 16.83 8.61
CA GLU A 135 13.95 15.41 8.90
C GLU A 135 12.93 14.94 9.93
N ARG A 136 12.70 15.71 11.00
CA ARG A 136 11.65 15.43 11.98
C ARG A 136 10.27 15.37 11.34
N THR A 137 9.95 16.34 10.46
CA THR A 137 8.69 16.34 9.72
C THR A 137 8.51 15.10 8.85
N LYS A 138 9.57 14.63 8.19
CA LYS A 138 9.52 13.38 7.40
C LYS A 138 9.20 12.15 8.25
N ILE A 139 9.76 12.08 9.46
CA ILE A 139 9.53 10.97 10.39
C ILE A 139 8.09 11.01 10.92
N ILE A 140 7.64 12.17 11.45
CA ILE A 140 6.32 12.29 12.06
C ILE A 140 5.18 12.16 11.05
N LYS A 141 5.42 12.48 9.77
CA LYS A 141 4.42 12.39 8.68
C LYS A 141 3.72 11.03 8.63
N GLN A 142 4.43 9.93 8.91
CA GLN A 142 3.86 8.58 8.85
C GLN A 142 2.82 8.34 9.96
N TYR A 143 3.04 8.92 11.12
CA TYR A 143 2.12 8.88 12.26
C TYR A 143 0.91 9.77 12.03
N ILE A 144 1.11 10.97 11.48
CA ILE A 144 0.02 11.86 11.04
C ILE A 144 -0.86 11.14 10.00
N ASN A 145 -0.26 10.50 9.00
CA ASN A 145 -1.01 9.75 8.00
C ASN A 145 -1.78 8.56 8.60
N THR A 146 -1.26 7.96 9.67
CA THR A 146 -1.98 6.92 10.42
C THR A 146 -3.21 7.50 11.13
N THR A 147 -3.08 8.65 11.78
CA THR A 147 -4.23 9.35 12.40
C THR A 147 -5.27 9.73 11.35
N LEU A 148 -4.84 10.23 10.19
CA LEU A 148 -5.75 10.54 9.08
C LEU A 148 -6.49 9.29 8.57
N LEU A 149 -5.80 8.15 8.46
CA LEU A 149 -6.42 6.87 8.11
C LEU A 149 -7.46 6.45 9.14
N VAL A 150 -7.14 6.50 10.43
CA VAL A 150 -8.07 6.15 11.51
C VAL A 150 -9.29 7.05 11.48
N ASN A 151 -9.11 8.37 11.32
CA ASN A 151 -10.19 9.33 11.21
C ASN A 151 -11.09 9.07 9.99
N GLU A 152 -10.50 8.65 8.86
CA GLU A 152 -11.26 8.23 7.68
C GLU A 152 -12.09 6.99 7.98
N LEU A 153 -11.47 5.93 8.54
CA LEU A 153 -12.14 4.68 8.89
C LEU A 153 -13.34 4.86 9.83
N VAL A 154 -13.19 5.70 10.86
CA VAL A 154 -14.24 5.94 11.87
C VAL A 154 -15.44 6.70 11.28
N LYS A 155 -15.21 7.52 10.26
CA LYS A 155 -16.26 8.37 9.65
C LYS A 155 -16.95 7.71 8.46
N LEU A 156 -16.60 6.48 8.10
CA LEU A 156 -17.25 5.76 7.02
C LEU A 156 -18.63 5.26 7.45
N ASN A 157 -19.62 5.43 6.58
CA ASN A 157 -20.94 4.86 6.74
C ASN A 157 -21.03 3.51 6.02
N ILE A 158 -21.74 2.57 6.65
CA ILE A 158 -21.96 1.23 6.09
C ILE A 158 -23.43 1.10 5.76
N GLU A 159 -23.72 0.81 4.50
CA GLU A 159 -25.07 0.47 4.04
C GLU A 159 -25.07 -0.98 3.55
N GLU A 160 -26.12 -1.72 3.90
CA GLU A 160 -26.35 -3.04 3.36
C GLU A 160 -27.39 -2.95 2.22
N ASN A 161 -27.03 -3.47 1.05
CA ASN A 161 -27.92 -3.55 -0.10
C ASN A 161 -27.72 -4.90 -0.79
N ASN A 162 -28.81 -5.67 -0.96
CA ASN A 162 -28.81 -6.98 -1.60
C ASN A 162 -27.74 -7.93 -1.07
N LYS A 163 -27.56 -8.02 0.25
CA LYS A 163 -26.54 -8.82 0.93
C LYS A 163 -25.10 -8.37 0.67
N LEU A 164 -24.89 -7.21 0.04
CA LEU A 164 -23.59 -6.61 -0.14
C LEU A 164 -23.44 -5.40 0.79
N ILE A 165 -22.27 -5.26 1.34
CA ILE A 165 -21.89 -4.06 2.13
C ILE A 165 -21.37 -3.00 1.17
N LYS A 166 -21.96 -1.81 1.25
CA LYS A 166 -21.47 -0.62 0.57
C LYS A 166 -20.91 0.35 1.61
N VAL A 167 -19.62 0.63 1.48
CA VAL A 167 -18.96 1.64 2.31
C VAL A 167 -19.04 2.99 1.60
N LYS A 168 -19.59 3.98 2.30
CA LYS A 168 -19.75 5.34 1.79
C LYS A 168 -18.98 6.32 2.65
N GLU A 169 -18.34 7.27 2.00
CA GLU A 169 -17.80 8.47 2.62
C GLU A 169 -18.93 9.45 3.02
N MET A 170 -18.70 10.21 4.06
CA MET A 170 -19.52 11.38 4.38
C MET A 170 -19.29 12.47 3.32
N SER A 171 -20.30 13.35 3.14
CA SER A 171 -20.20 14.47 2.19
C SER A 171 -18.92 15.29 2.44
N GLY A 172 -18.17 15.54 1.35
CA GLY A 172 -16.91 16.28 1.41
C GLY A 172 -15.69 15.49 1.90
N MET A 173 -15.85 14.20 2.17
CA MET A 173 -14.73 13.34 2.59
C MET A 173 -14.31 12.40 1.46
N ARG A 174 -13.06 11.92 1.54
CA ARG A 174 -12.50 10.86 0.67
C ARG A 174 -12.40 9.55 1.44
N LYS A 175 -12.32 8.44 0.73
CA LYS A 175 -12.08 7.10 1.28
C LYS A 175 -10.90 6.39 0.61
N ASP A 176 -9.96 7.17 0.12
CA ASP A 176 -8.83 6.64 -0.68
C ASP A 176 -7.90 5.78 0.17
N ARG A 177 -7.63 6.21 1.41
CA ARG A 177 -6.82 5.42 2.36
C ARG A 177 -7.50 4.12 2.76
N PHE A 178 -8.81 4.16 3.01
CA PHE A 178 -9.62 2.96 3.26
C PHE A 178 -9.55 2.00 2.07
N SER A 179 -9.77 2.50 0.84
CA SER A 179 -9.75 1.67 -0.36
C SER A 179 -8.39 1.03 -0.57
N SER A 180 -7.32 1.81 -0.47
CA SER A 180 -5.95 1.33 -0.57
C SER A 180 -5.66 0.23 0.46
N LEU A 181 -5.98 0.46 1.74
CA LEU A 181 -5.76 -0.51 2.81
C LEU A 181 -6.59 -1.78 2.59
N SER A 182 -7.89 -1.64 2.24
CA SER A 182 -8.78 -2.77 2.09
C SER A 182 -8.37 -3.69 0.94
N TYR A 183 -7.94 -3.12 -0.19
CA TYR A 183 -7.48 -3.89 -1.35
C TYR A 183 -6.16 -4.60 -1.04
N ASN A 184 -5.20 -3.90 -0.44
CA ASN A 184 -3.93 -4.51 -0.05
C ASN A 184 -4.13 -5.66 0.94
N TYR A 185 -4.96 -5.47 1.97
CA TYR A 185 -5.23 -6.52 2.95
C TYR A 185 -5.95 -7.72 2.34
N TYR A 186 -6.93 -7.48 1.46
CA TYR A 186 -7.64 -8.54 0.77
C TYR A 186 -6.72 -9.39 -0.09
N VAL A 187 -5.84 -8.74 -0.88
CA VAL A 187 -4.84 -9.44 -1.71
C VAL A 187 -3.85 -10.22 -0.83
N ALA A 188 -3.35 -9.61 0.23
CA ALA A 188 -2.44 -10.29 1.15
C ALA A 188 -3.06 -11.57 1.74
N ARG A 189 -4.35 -11.54 2.11
CA ARG A 189 -5.09 -12.75 2.53
C ARG A 189 -5.18 -13.79 1.43
N GLN A 190 -5.50 -13.40 0.21
CA GLN A 190 -5.57 -14.35 -0.92
C GLN A 190 -4.23 -15.03 -1.18
N ILE A 191 -3.13 -14.28 -1.09
CA ILE A 191 -1.78 -14.84 -1.21
C ILE A 191 -1.51 -15.82 -0.06
N GLU A 192 -1.78 -15.42 1.17
CA GLU A 192 -1.61 -16.29 2.35
C GLU A 192 -2.41 -17.59 2.20
N ASP A 193 -3.69 -17.49 1.83
CA ASP A 193 -4.55 -18.66 1.63
C ASP A 193 -4.04 -19.56 0.50
N SER A 194 -3.53 -18.99 -0.59
CA SER A 194 -2.95 -19.77 -1.69
C SER A 194 -1.66 -20.49 -1.27
N ILE A 195 -0.84 -19.89 -0.44
CA ILE A 195 0.37 -20.48 0.13
C ILE A 195 -0.02 -21.65 1.05
N ARG A 196 -1.00 -21.45 1.93
CA ARG A 196 -1.49 -22.50 2.83
C ARG A 196 -2.08 -23.70 2.08
N GLN A 197 -2.81 -23.45 0.99
CA GLN A 197 -3.38 -24.52 0.16
C GLN A 197 -2.34 -25.32 -0.63
N LYS A 198 -1.25 -24.68 -1.05
CA LYS A 198 -0.16 -25.34 -1.77
C LYS A 198 0.77 -26.15 -0.87
N GLY A 199 0.71 -25.97 0.43
CA GLY A 199 1.73 -26.45 1.34
C GLY A 199 1.26 -27.38 2.44
N ASN A 200 1.46 -28.67 2.26
CA ASN A 200 1.99 -29.56 3.30
C ASN A 200 3.52 -29.36 3.47
N THR A 201 4.07 -28.26 3.02
CA THR A 201 5.48 -27.90 3.17
C THR A 201 5.65 -27.16 4.48
N ILE A 202 6.52 -27.62 5.34
CA ILE A 202 6.88 -26.94 6.59
C ILE A 202 7.46 -25.58 6.24
N TYR A 203 6.65 -24.54 6.40
CA TYR A 203 7.11 -23.15 6.23
C TYR A 203 7.93 -22.77 7.47
N SER A 204 9.13 -22.29 7.23
CA SER A 204 9.95 -21.64 8.25
C SER A 204 9.30 -20.31 8.63
N ALA A 205 9.50 -19.84 9.86
CA ALA A 205 9.08 -18.50 10.28
C ALA A 205 9.66 -17.36 9.40
N LYS A 206 10.65 -17.66 8.55
CA LYS A 206 11.24 -16.77 7.56
C LYS A 206 10.36 -16.60 6.31
N ASP A 207 9.44 -17.53 6.06
CA ASP A 207 8.51 -17.52 4.92
C ASP A 207 7.24 -16.72 5.23
N PHE A 208 7.03 -16.36 6.51
CA PHE A 208 6.02 -15.42 6.94
C PHE A 208 6.65 -14.03 6.97
N PHE A 209 6.27 -13.19 6.05
CA PHE A 209 6.49 -11.74 5.96
C PHE A 209 7.27 -11.14 7.14
N VAL A 210 8.56 -11.37 7.19
CA VAL A 210 9.45 -10.63 8.08
C VAL A 210 9.73 -9.32 7.35
N PHE A 211 8.88 -8.32 7.58
CA PHE A 211 9.21 -6.96 7.21
C PHE A 211 10.50 -6.59 7.95
N ARG A 212 11.61 -6.59 7.24
CA ARG A 212 12.81 -5.94 7.76
C ARG A 212 12.46 -4.46 7.86
N ALA A 213 12.55 -3.91 9.06
CA ALA A 213 12.51 -2.47 9.21
C ALA A 213 13.56 -1.87 8.26
N PRO A 214 13.22 -0.87 7.44
CA PRO A 214 14.19 -0.19 6.60
C PRO A 214 15.32 0.28 7.50
N ASP A 215 16.55 0.06 7.07
CA ASP A 215 17.72 0.54 7.76
C ASP A 215 17.73 2.07 7.64
N MET A 216 17.08 2.76 8.58
CA MET A 216 16.88 4.22 8.56
C MET A 216 18.21 4.99 8.59
N TYR A 217 19.33 4.29 8.75
CA TYR A 217 20.67 4.87 8.85
C TYR A 217 21.51 4.79 7.56
N LYS A 218 20.96 4.26 6.46
CA LYS A 218 21.71 4.15 5.19
C LYS A 218 21.76 5.42 4.34
N TYR A 219 21.16 6.50 4.80
CA TYR A 219 21.22 7.79 4.11
C TYR A 219 22.06 8.80 4.94
N ARG A 220 23.37 8.61 4.93
CA ARG A 220 24.36 9.68 5.15
C ARG A 220 24.86 10.19 3.82
#